data_66d96fb9530ec7444472f0d83098d6b4
#
_entry.id   66d96fb9530ec7444472f0d83098d6b4
#
_cell.length_a   1.000
_cell.length_b   1.000
_cell.length_c   1.000
_cell.angle_alpha   90.00
_cell.angle_beta   90.00
_cell.angle_gamma   90.00
#
_symmetry.space_group_name_H-M   'P 1'
#
loop_
_entity.id
_entity.type
_entity.pdbx_description
1 polymer ?
#
loop_
_entity_poly.entity_id
_entity_poly.type
_entity_poly.pdbx_seq_one_letter_code
_entity_poly.pdbx_strand_id
1 'polypeptide(L)'
;MYKHYYCVDVDIKGFFDNVNHGKLLKQIWTLGIRDKRLLCIISKILKSEIEGEGIPDKGTPQGGLISPLLSLIVLNELDWWVSSQWETFTPNGVKEGNMKGSKGWLSYARKYTNLKDGYVVRYADDFKIMCRSYTDAQRYYHATIDFLKSRLKLDISPGKSKVVNLRKNSSDFLGFKIKVLPKGKTRYGYIAKTDMSDKAIKKVTAELKAKVINIRKHTTVGRINAYNMAVIGIQNYYCIATNIYNNLTDVNY
;
A
#
# COMPACT_ATOMS: atom_id res chain seq x y z
N MET A 1 8.02 -14.30 -4.79
CA MET A 1 8.57 -13.67 -3.56
C MET A 1 8.96 -14.72 -2.49
N TYR A 2 9.83 -15.68 -2.79
CA TYR A 2 10.20 -16.72 -1.84
C TYR A 2 11.17 -16.19 -0.77
N LYS A 3 10.89 -16.48 0.50
CA LYS A 3 11.72 -16.11 1.66
C LYS A 3 11.75 -14.61 2.00
N HIS A 4 10.81 -13.81 1.51
CA HIS A 4 10.68 -12.40 1.89
C HIS A 4 9.77 -12.30 3.12
N TYR A 5 10.37 -12.40 4.31
CA TYR A 5 9.65 -12.43 5.59
C TYR A 5 9.71 -11.14 6.37
N TYR A 6 10.49 -10.17 5.88
CA TYR A 6 10.57 -8.85 6.48
C TYR A 6 9.74 -7.88 5.65
N CYS A 7 8.86 -7.18 6.33
CA CYS A 7 7.97 -6.19 5.74
C CYS A 7 8.37 -4.81 6.25
N VAL A 8 8.65 -3.91 5.34
CA VAL A 8 8.83 -2.48 5.64
C VAL A 8 7.47 -1.83 5.49
N ASP A 9 6.89 -1.39 6.60
CA ASP A 9 5.66 -0.62 6.65
C ASP A 9 6.03 0.86 6.73
N VAL A 10 5.57 1.67 5.79
CA VAL A 10 5.78 3.12 5.81
C VAL A 10 4.44 3.82 5.65
N ASP A 11 4.11 4.66 6.61
CA ASP A 11 2.91 5.50 6.60
C ASP A 11 3.32 6.95 6.29
N ILE A 12 2.82 7.51 5.20
CA ILE A 12 3.09 8.89 4.81
C ILE A 12 2.19 9.82 5.62
N LYS A 13 2.77 10.81 6.26
CA LYS A 13 2.03 11.76 7.09
C LYS A 13 1.16 12.67 6.22
N GLY A 14 -0.18 12.55 6.37
CA GLY A 14 -1.14 13.43 5.67
C GLY A 14 -0.86 13.52 4.18
N PHE A 15 -0.78 12.39 3.48
CA PHE A 15 -0.30 12.33 2.10
C PHE A 15 -1.01 13.31 1.19
N PHE A 16 -2.35 13.29 1.18
CA PHE A 16 -3.15 14.15 0.31
C PHE A 16 -2.96 15.64 0.60
N ASP A 17 -2.70 16.00 1.85
CA ASP A 17 -2.54 17.40 2.30
C ASP A 17 -1.11 17.93 2.06
N ASN A 18 -0.16 17.05 1.77
CA ASN A 18 1.26 17.41 1.65
C ASN A 18 1.83 17.26 0.24
N VAL A 19 1.02 16.97 -0.78
CA VAL A 19 1.47 16.88 -2.17
C VAL A 19 1.99 18.23 -2.66
N ASN A 20 3.25 18.28 -3.09
CA ASN A 20 3.84 19.51 -3.63
C ASN A 20 3.35 19.76 -5.05
N HIS A 21 2.63 20.89 -5.27
CA HIS A 21 2.04 21.25 -6.56
C HIS A 21 3.07 21.36 -7.69
N GLY A 22 4.19 22.06 -7.44
CA GLY A 22 5.24 22.23 -8.44
C GLY A 22 5.91 20.92 -8.85
N LYS A 23 6.12 20.01 -7.89
CA LYS A 23 6.66 18.67 -8.15
C LYS A 23 5.67 17.85 -8.97
N LEU A 24 4.41 17.83 -8.58
CA LEU A 24 3.35 17.10 -9.27
C LEU A 24 3.22 17.54 -10.74
N LEU A 25 3.16 18.85 -11.01
CA LEU A 25 3.08 19.36 -12.39
C LEU A 25 4.30 18.97 -13.22
N LYS A 26 5.51 18.94 -12.64
CA LYS A 26 6.71 18.45 -13.31
C LYS A 26 6.62 16.95 -13.60
N GLN A 27 6.08 16.16 -12.68
CA GLN A 27 5.87 14.71 -12.88
C GLN A 27 4.89 14.45 -14.01
N ILE A 28 3.76 15.18 -14.07
CA ILE A 28 2.78 15.09 -15.16
C ILE A 28 3.45 15.40 -16.51
N TRP A 29 4.27 16.45 -16.55
CA TRP A 29 5.03 16.81 -17.76
C TRP A 29 5.99 15.69 -18.19
N THR A 30 6.71 15.08 -17.26
CA THR A 30 7.67 14.00 -17.55
C THR A 30 6.99 12.71 -18.01
N LEU A 31 5.74 12.47 -17.59
CA LEU A 31 4.91 11.36 -18.07
C LEU A 31 4.38 11.55 -19.49
N GLY A 32 4.69 12.68 -20.14
CA GLY A 32 4.37 12.96 -21.53
C GLY A 32 3.15 13.87 -21.74
N ILE A 33 2.46 14.29 -20.67
CA ILE A 33 1.34 15.23 -20.74
C ILE A 33 1.90 16.65 -20.81
N ARG A 34 2.11 17.16 -22.04
CA ARG A 34 2.79 18.44 -22.31
C ARG A 34 1.83 19.55 -22.74
N ASP A 35 0.53 19.35 -22.68
CA ASP A 35 -0.47 20.38 -22.95
C ASP A 35 -0.47 21.43 -21.83
N LYS A 36 0.01 22.63 -22.15
CA LYS A 36 0.10 23.75 -21.21
C LYS A 36 -1.27 24.21 -20.70
N ARG A 37 -2.34 24.09 -21.52
CA ARG A 37 -3.70 24.46 -21.12
C ARG A 37 -4.22 23.50 -20.05
N LEU A 38 -4.03 22.19 -20.27
CA LEU A 38 -4.38 21.15 -19.29
C LEU A 38 -3.61 21.32 -17.97
N LEU A 39 -2.30 21.56 -18.05
CA LEU A 39 -1.50 21.79 -16.85
C LEU A 39 -1.93 23.05 -16.09
N CYS A 40 -2.33 24.11 -16.80
CA CYS A 40 -2.88 25.31 -16.19
C CYS A 40 -4.22 25.02 -15.47
N ILE A 41 -5.09 24.20 -16.06
CA ILE A 41 -6.36 23.77 -15.44
C ILE A 41 -6.07 22.96 -14.17
N ILE A 42 -5.17 21.97 -14.23
CA ILE A 42 -4.78 21.18 -13.06
C ILE A 42 -4.21 22.10 -11.97
N SER A 43 -3.36 23.06 -12.33
CA SER A 43 -2.80 24.01 -11.37
C SER A 43 -3.88 24.88 -10.70
N LYS A 44 -4.91 25.29 -11.44
CA LYS A 44 -6.04 26.04 -10.87
C LYS A 44 -6.87 25.17 -9.93
N ILE A 45 -7.11 23.90 -10.28
CA ILE A 45 -7.82 22.96 -9.39
C ILE A 45 -7.05 22.76 -8.09
N LEU A 46 -5.73 22.57 -8.16
CA LEU A 46 -4.87 22.40 -6.98
C LEU A 46 -4.83 23.63 -6.08
N LYS A 47 -5.03 24.83 -6.65
CA LYS A 47 -5.03 26.12 -5.96
C LYS A 47 -6.45 26.67 -5.74
N SER A 48 -7.48 25.83 -5.90
CA SER A 48 -8.83 26.27 -5.57
C SER A 48 -8.93 26.58 -4.07
N GLU A 49 -9.61 27.68 -3.77
CA GLU A 49 -9.82 28.14 -2.40
C GLU A 49 -10.62 27.12 -1.61
N ILE A 50 -10.16 26.84 -0.39
CA ILE A 50 -10.84 25.97 0.56
C ILE A 50 -11.54 26.88 1.59
N GLU A 51 -12.84 26.68 1.79
CA GLU A 51 -13.62 27.45 2.74
C GLU A 51 -13.00 27.36 4.15
N GLY A 52 -12.68 28.52 4.72
CA GLY A 52 -12.05 28.65 6.03
C GLY A 52 -10.52 28.49 6.06
N GLU A 53 -9.88 27.99 4.99
CA GLU A 53 -8.42 27.79 4.95
C GLU A 53 -7.70 28.64 3.90
N GLY A 54 -8.44 29.19 2.91
CA GLY A 54 -7.89 29.97 1.82
C GLY A 54 -7.27 29.15 0.69
N ILE A 55 -6.28 29.71 -0.01
CA ILE A 55 -5.62 29.06 -1.15
C ILE A 55 -4.48 28.16 -0.65
N PRO A 56 -4.54 26.84 -0.90
CA PRO A 56 -3.52 25.92 -0.41
C PRO A 56 -2.21 26.01 -1.21
N ASP A 57 -1.08 26.04 -0.53
CA ASP A 57 0.26 25.97 -1.16
C ASP A 57 0.66 24.56 -1.59
N LYS A 58 0.04 23.54 -1.01
CA LYS A 58 0.28 22.10 -1.22
C LYS A 58 -0.99 21.31 -0.98
N GLY A 59 -0.97 20.05 -1.34
CA GLY A 59 -2.09 19.13 -1.16
C GLY A 59 -2.92 18.95 -2.42
N THR A 60 -3.84 18.02 -2.35
CA THR A 60 -4.85 17.77 -3.40
C THR A 60 -6.23 17.89 -2.78
N PRO A 61 -7.22 18.49 -3.47
CA PRO A 61 -8.55 18.70 -2.92
C PRO A 61 -9.16 17.36 -2.46
N GLN A 62 -9.50 17.24 -1.18
CA GLN A 62 -10.14 16.04 -0.66
C GLN A 62 -11.57 15.92 -1.25
N GLY A 63 -11.93 14.71 -1.71
CA GLY A 63 -13.21 14.48 -2.38
C GLY A 63 -13.26 14.86 -3.86
N GLY A 64 -12.21 15.47 -4.41
CA GLY A 64 -12.13 15.77 -5.84
C GLY A 64 -11.94 14.51 -6.69
N LEU A 65 -12.67 14.41 -7.81
CA LEU A 65 -12.61 13.24 -8.71
C LEU A 65 -11.20 12.97 -9.27
N ILE A 66 -10.39 14.01 -9.46
CA ILE A 66 -9.03 13.89 -10.02
C ILE A 66 -7.96 13.59 -8.94
N SER A 67 -8.25 13.84 -7.67
CA SER A 67 -7.27 13.75 -6.59
C SER A 67 -6.64 12.36 -6.43
N PRO A 68 -7.38 11.23 -6.54
CA PRO A 68 -6.78 9.90 -6.52
C PRO A 68 -5.77 9.68 -7.65
N LEU A 69 -6.08 10.16 -8.88
CA LEU A 69 -5.17 10.05 -10.01
C LEU A 69 -3.90 10.87 -9.80
N LEU A 70 -4.02 12.11 -9.34
CA LEU A 70 -2.88 12.97 -9.06
C LEU A 70 -1.98 12.37 -7.98
N SER A 71 -2.55 11.78 -6.96
CA SER A 71 -1.85 11.07 -5.89
C SER A 71 -1.08 9.85 -6.40
N LEU A 72 -1.68 9.08 -7.32
CA LEU A 72 -1.00 7.95 -7.98
C LEU A 72 0.21 8.42 -8.79
N ILE A 73 0.11 9.57 -9.49
CA ILE A 73 1.21 10.16 -10.24
C ILE A 73 2.38 10.53 -9.33
N VAL A 74 2.11 11.11 -8.16
CA VAL A 74 3.17 11.47 -7.20
C VAL A 74 3.96 10.25 -6.77
N LEU A 75 3.30 9.16 -6.41
CA LEU A 75 3.95 7.96 -5.90
C LEU A 75 4.46 7.02 -7.00
N ASN A 76 4.11 7.24 -8.27
CA ASN A 76 4.67 6.48 -9.38
C ASN A 76 6.21 6.57 -9.43
N GLU A 77 6.79 7.71 -9.04
CA GLU A 77 8.25 7.88 -8.96
C GLU A 77 8.86 6.99 -7.87
N LEU A 78 8.14 6.78 -6.76
CA LEU A 78 8.55 5.83 -5.72
C LEU A 78 8.53 4.39 -6.23
N ASP A 79 7.48 4.00 -6.96
CA ASP A 79 7.34 2.66 -7.51
C ASP A 79 8.50 2.34 -8.46
N TRP A 80 8.81 3.25 -9.38
CA TRP A 80 9.95 3.13 -10.29
C TRP A 80 11.28 3.05 -9.54
N TRP A 81 11.45 3.89 -8.51
CA TRP A 81 12.68 3.88 -7.73
C TRP A 81 12.86 2.56 -6.97
N VAL A 82 11.82 2.05 -6.28
CA VAL A 82 11.91 0.76 -5.57
C VAL A 82 12.14 -0.39 -6.55
N SER A 83 11.39 -0.43 -7.65
CA SER A 83 11.52 -1.47 -8.67
C SER A 83 12.93 -1.49 -9.29
N SER A 84 13.53 -0.32 -9.53
CA SER A 84 14.89 -0.20 -10.07
C SER A 84 15.98 -0.75 -9.15
N GLN A 85 15.73 -0.87 -7.86
CA GLN A 85 16.70 -1.43 -6.90
C GLN A 85 16.85 -2.95 -7.04
N TRP A 86 15.86 -3.65 -7.60
CA TRP A 86 15.88 -5.12 -7.66
C TRP A 86 15.12 -5.72 -8.85
N GLU A 87 13.86 -5.36 -9.05
CA GLU A 87 12.99 -6.05 -10.01
C GLU A 87 13.37 -5.77 -11.46
N THR A 88 13.65 -4.50 -11.79
CA THR A 88 13.94 -4.04 -13.16
C THR A 88 15.41 -3.79 -13.39
N PHE A 89 16.27 -3.95 -12.38
CA PHE A 89 17.69 -3.73 -12.53
C PHE A 89 18.29 -4.70 -13.55
N THR A 90 19.00 -4.14 -14.52
CA THR A 90 19.78 -4.90 -15.52
C THR A 90 21.23 -4.42 -15.45
N PRO A 91 22.21 -5.32 -15.18
CA PRO A 91 23.61 -4.93 -15.15
C PRO A 91 24.10 -4.50 -16.52
N ASN A 92 24.99 -3.52 -16.56
CA ASN A 92 25.66 -3.12 -17.80
C ASN A 92 26.40 -4.31 -18.42
N GLY A 93 26.23 -4.51 -19.73
CA GLY A 93 26.91 -5.58 -20.49
C GLY A 93 26.22 -6.94 -20.49
N VAL A 94 25.09 -7.11 -19.80
CA VAL A 94 24.31 -8.34 -19.86
C VAL A 94 23.19 -8.21 -20.88
N LYS A 95 23.18 -9.08 -21.91
CA LYS A 95 22.08 -9.15 -22.87
C LYS A 95 20.80 -9.58 -22.14
N GLU A 96 19.70 -8.87 -22.40
CA GLU A 96 18.38 -9.20 -21.88
C GLU A 96 18.05 -10.66 -22.23
N GLY A 97 17.83 -11.49 -21.21
CA GLY A 97 17.46 -12.91 -21.38
C GLY A 97 18.40 -13.93 -20.71
N ASN A 98 19.72 -13.70 -20.66
CA ASN A 98 20.67 -14.75 -20.27
C ASN A 98 20.97 -14.88 -18.76
N MET A 99 20.70 -13.86 -17.94
CA MET A 99 21.03 -13.90 -16.51
C MET A 99 19.91 -13.42 -15.56
N LYS A 100 18.91 -12.70 -16.07
CA LYS A 100 17.81 -12.17 -15.26
C LYS A 100 17.00 -13.35 -14.68
N GLY A 101 17.02 -13.51 -13.36
CA GLY A 101 16.33 -14.60 -12.68
C GLY A 101 17.15 -15.87 -12.46
N SER A 102 18.36 -15.99 -13.01
CA SER A 102 19.22 -17.12 -12.70
C SER A 102 19.63 -17.11 -11.22
N LYS A 103 19.75 -18.30 -10.61
CA LYS A 103 20.22 -18.44 -9.22
C LYS A 103 21.61 -17.80 -9.02
N GLY A 104 22.46 -17.88 -10.03
CA GLY A 104 23.82 -17.30 -10.02
C GLY A 104 23.79 -15.78 -9.95
N TRP A 105 22.99 -15.12 -10.82
CA TRP A 105 22.81 -13.67 -10.81
C TRP A 105 22.32 -13.13 -9.49
N LEU A 106 21.25 -13.71 -8.95
CA LEU A 106 20.66 -13.31 -7.67
C LEU A 106 21.68 -13.46 -6.52
N SER A 107 22.47 -14.51 -6.54
CA SER A 107 23.53 -14.73 -5.54
C SER A 107 24.64 -13.69 -5.67
N TYR A 108 25.08 -13.41 -6.88
CA TYR A 108 26.09 -12.38 -7.18
C TYR A 108 25.60 -10.99 -6.75
N ALA A 109 24.40 -10.59 -7.17
CA ALA A 109 23.83 -9.30 -6.85
C ALA A 109 23.76 -9.06 -5.33
N ARG A 110 23.32 -10.06 -4.56
CA ARG A 110 23.26 -9.99 -3.09
C ARG A 110 24.63 -9.84 -2.44
N LYS A 111 25.66 -10.45 -3.01
CA LYS A 111 26.99 -10.50 -2.40
C LYS A 111 27.87 -9.33 -2.80
N TYR A 112 27.78 -8.89 -4.05
CA TYR A 112 28.75 -7.97 -4.64
C TYR A 112 28.17 -6.60 -5.05
N THR A 113 26.88 -6.37 -4.84
CA THR A 113 26.25 -5.08 -5.15
C THR A 113 25.55 -4.49 -3.93
N ASN A 114 25.31 -3.17 -4.00
CA ASN A 114 24.51 -2.46 -2.98
C ASN A 114 22.99 -2.52 -3.26
N LEU A 115 22.57 -3.34 -4.21
CA LEU A 115 21.17 -3.53 -4.52
C LEU A 115 20.42 -4.14 -3.34
N LYS A 116 19.19 -3.70 -3.16
CA LYS A 116 18.34 -4.15 -2.05
C LYS A 116 17.34 -5.19 -2.58
N ASP A 117 17.40 -6.42 -2.03
CA ASP A 117 16.48 -7.51 -2.39
C ASP A 117 15.09 -7.25 -1.77
N GLY A 118 14.21 -6.64 -2.54
CA GLY A 118 12.87 -6.30 -2.08
C GLY A 118 11.88 -6.05 -3.22
N TYR A 119 10.59 -6.15 -2.88
CA TYR A 119 9.45 -5.97 -3.78
C TYR A 119 8.44 -5.04 -3.15
N VAL A 120 7.95 -4.06 -3.91
CA VAL A 120 6.91 -3.14 -3.44
C VAL A 120 5.52 -3.69 -3.77
N VAL A 121 4.61 -3.52 -2.81
CA VAL A 121 3.17 -3.70 -3.01
C VAL A 121 2.50 -2.43 -2.49
N ARG A 122 1.78 -1.73 -3.36
CA ARG A 122 1.17 -0.44 -3.03
C ARG A 122 -0.31 -0.38 -3.46
N TYR A 123 -1.10 0.25 -2.62
CA TYR A 123 -2.47 0.66 -2.91
C TYR A 123 -2.65 2.10 -2.42
N ALA A 124 -2.77 3.03 -3.35
CA ALA A 124 -2.76 4.48 -3.09
C ALA A 124 -1.50 4.90 -2.29
N ASP A 125 -1.67 5.43 -1.09
CA ASP A 125 -0.62 5.84 -0.16
C ASP A 125 -0.18 4.73 0.82
N ASP A 126 -0.96 3.65 0.94
CA ASP A 126 -0.58 2.48 1.75
C ASP A 126 0.32 1.55 0.93
N PHE A 127 1.56 1.39 1.34
CA PHE A 127 2.50 0.52 0.66
C PHE A 127 3.39 -0.26 1.62
N LYS A 128 3.86 -1.41 1.12
CA LYS A 128 4.77 -2.29 1.84
C LYS A 128 5.90 -2.72 0.94
N ILE A 129 7.11 -2.82 1.51
CA ILE A 129 8.25 -3.39 0.80
C ILE A 129 8.61 -4.71 1.46
N MET A 130 8.49 -5.79 0.70
CA MET A 130 8.76 -7.16 1.16
C MET A 130 10.22 -7.49 0.93
N CYS A 131 10.98 -7.74 2.00
CA CYS A 131 12.41 -7.95 1.98
C CYS A 131 12.78 -9.35 2.46
N ARG A 132 13.91 -9.85 1.96
CA ARG A 132 14.41 -11.18 2.32
C ARG A 132 15.15 -11.19 3.66
N SER A 133 15.96 -10.19 3.92
CA SER A 133 16.75 -10.06 5.15
C SER A 133 16.35 -8.84 5.98
N TYR A 134 16.65 -8.87 7.25
CA TYR A 134 16.48 -7.72 8.13
C TYR A 134 17.34 -6.52 7.69
N THR A 135 18.56 -6.81 7.26
CA THR A 135 19.49 -5.78 6.77
C THR A 135 18.95 -5.07 5.53
N ASP A 136 18.40 -5.82 4.55
CA ASP A 136 17.77 -5.21 3.38
C ASP A 136 16.55 -4.39 3.76
N ALA A 137 15.72 -4.90 4.69
CA ALA A 137 14.56 -4.17 5.18
C ALA A 137 14.93 -2.84 5.86
N GLN A 138 16.00 -2.82 6.66
CA GLN A 138 16.52 -1.58 7.27
C GLN A 138 17.06 -0.61 6.21
N ARG A 139 17.81 -1.12 5.23
CA ARG A 139 18.30 -0.30 4.12
C ARG A 139 17.15 0.31 3.32
N TYR A 140 16.10 -0.46 3.01
CA TYR A 140 14.90 0.06 2.35
C TYR A 140 14.18 1.08 3.22
N TYR A 141 14.01 0.81 4.51
CA TYR A 141 13.35 1.72 5.44
C TYR A 141 13.99 3.11 5.41
N HIS A 142 15.30 3.19 5.66
CA HIS A 142 16.01 4.46 5.65
C HIS A 142 16.05 5.12 4.26
N ALA A 143 16.36 4.36 3.23
CA ALA A 143 16.42 4.89 1.87
C ALA A 143 15.05 5.38 1.36
N THR A 144 13.95 4.73 1.77
CA THR A 144 12.59 5.18 1.43
C THR A 144 12.24 6.48 2.13
N ILE A 145 12.61 6.63 3.41
CA ILE A 145 12.41 7.90 4.16
C ILE A 145 13.17 9.03 3.46
N ASP A 146 14.45 8.80 3.13
CA ASP A 146 15.28 9.80 2.46
C ASP A 146 14.72 10.16 1.08
N PHE A 147 14.23 9.16 0.33
CA PHE A 147 13.61 9.37 -0.97
C PHE A 147 12.33 10.20 -0.87
N LEU A 148 11.41 9.83 0.04
CA LEU A 148 10.17 10.56 0.27
C LEU A 148 10.46 12.02 0.63
N LYS A 149 11.37 12.25 1.56
CA LYS A 149 11.72 13.59 2.03
C LYS A 149 12.45 14.43 1.00
N SER A 150 13.53 13.90 0.42
CA SER A 150 14.38 14.65 -0.51
C SER A 150 13.73 14.82 -1.87
N ARG A 151 13.14 13.75 -2.42
CA ARG A 151 12.64 13.71 -3.78
C ARG A 151 11.17 14.12 -3.92
N LEU A 152 10.31 13.62 -3.03
CA LEU A 152 8.86 13.87 -3.09
C LEU A 152 8.40 14.99 -2.15
N LYS A 153 9.25 15.46 -1.23
CA LYS A 153 8.91 16.46 -0.21
C LYS A 153 7.79 16.00 0.73
N LEU A 154 7.78 14.70 1.01
CA LEU A 154 6.81 14.05 1.89
C LEU A 154 7.50 13.54 3.16
N ASP A 155 6.86 13.73 4.30
CA ASP A 155 7.30 13.21 5.58
C ASP A 155 6.56 11.92 5.94
N ILE A 156 7.19 11.06 6.72
CA ILE A 156 6.57 9.84 7.26
C ILE A 156 5.96 10.08 8.64
N SER A 157 5.07 9.17 9.06
CA SER A 157 4.59 9.05 10.44
C SER A 157 5.48 8.08 11.22
N PRO A 158 6.45 8.54 12.04
CA PRO A 158 7.44 7.65 12.68
C PRO A 158 6.79 6.60 13.59
N GLY A 159 5.70 6.96 14.27
CA GLY A 159 4.99 6.06 15.19
C GLY A 159 4.25 4.90 14.48
N LYS A 160 3.99 5.02 13.18
CA LYS A 160 3.30 4.00 12.38
C LYS A 160 4.25 3.27 11.42
N SER A 161 5.40 3.89 11.10
CA SER A 161 6.38 3.32 10.18
C SER A 161 7.36 2.41 10.92
N LYS A 162 7.53 1.17 10.43
CA LYS A 162 8.34 0.14 11.10
C LYS A 162 8.78 -0.98 10.18
N VAL A 163 9.80 -1.73 10.59
CA VAL A 163 10.18 -3.00 9.97
C VAL A 163 9.61 -4.16 10.79
N VAL A 164 8.83 -5.01 10.15
CA VAL A 164 8.14 -6.14 10.79
C VAL A 164 8.71 -7.48 10.29
N ASN A 165 9.05 -8.37 11.22
CA ASN A 165 9.34 -9.76 10.90
C ASN A 165 8.04 -10.57 10.93
N LEU A 166 7.52 -10.93 9.76
CA LEU A 166 6.24 -11.63 9.60
C LEU A 166 6.21 -13.06 10.19
N ARG A 167 7.36 -13.64 10.50
CA ARG A 167 7.40 -14.91 11.24
C ARG A 167 7.09 -14.76 12.71
N LYS A 168 7.37 -13.58 13.29
CA LYS A 168 7.14 -13.29 14.70
C LYS A 168 5.85 -12.48 14.89
N ASN A 169 5.68 -11.44 14.12
CA ASN A 169 4.59 -10.47 14.20
C ASN A 169 3.76 -10.46 12.92
N SER A 170 2.57 -9.89 12.97
CA SER A 170 1.74 -9.62 11.80
C SER A 170 1.90 -8.18 11.33
N SER A 171 1.58 -7.94 10.07
CA SER A 171 1.44 -6.60 9.49
C SER A 171 0.06 -6.48 8.87
N ASP A 172 -0.60 -5.34 9.10
CA ASP A 172 -1.93 -5.06 8.57
C ASP A 172 -1.80 -4.35 7.22
N PHE A 173 -2.60 -4.77 6.23
CA PHE A 173 -2.66 -4.16 4.90
C PHE A 173 -4.07 -4.30 4.34
N LEU A 174 -4.70 -3.19 3.98
CA LEU A 174 -6.04 -3.15 3.39
C LEU A 174 -7.11 -3.93 4.20
N GLY A 175 -7.06 -3.85 5.50
CA GLY A 175 -8.00 -4.59 6.36
C GLY A 175 -7.65 -6.07 6.58
N PHE A 176 -6.56 -6.55 5.98
CA PHE A 176 -6.04 -7.91 6.21
C PHE A 176 -4.84 -7.88 7.14
N LYS A 177 -4.74 -8.89 8.00
CA LYS A 177 -3.59 -9.19 8.84
C LYS A 177 -2.74 -10.26 8.14
N ILE A 178 -1.51 -9.94 7.79
CA ILE A 178 -0.57 -10.82 7.09
C ILE A 178 0.43 -11.38 8.08
N LYS A 179 0.60 -12.69 8.11
CA LYS A 179 1.58 -13.41 8.93
C LYS A 179 2.18 -14.59 8.17
N VAL A 180 3.37 -15.00 8.54
CA VAL A 180 4.04 -16.18 7.97
C VAL A 180 4.12 -17.25 9.05
N LEU A 181 3.55 -18.42 8.77
CA LEU A 181 3.51 -19.56 9.70
C LEU A 181 4.35 -20.72 9.19
N PRO A 182 4.96 -21.51 10.10
CA PRO A 182 5.65 -22.73 9.71
C PRO A 182 4.65 -23.77 9.18
N LYS A 183 5.04 -24.50 8.13
CA LYS A 183 4.27 -25.63 7.58
C LYS A 183 5.23 -26.67 7.00
N GLY A 184 5.40 -27.79 7.71
CA GLY A 184 6.44 -28.78 7.47
C GLY A 184 6.46 -29.41 6.08
N LYS A 185 5.32 -29.61 5.42
CA LYS A 185 5.22 -30.24 4.09
C LYS A 185 5.38 -29.28 2.91
N THR A 186 5.83 -28.03 3.14
CA THR A 186 6.05 -27.07 2.07
C THR A 186 7.52 -26.99 1.69
N ARG A 187 7.81 -26.69 0.39
CA ARG A 187 9.18 -26.57 -0.15
C ARG A 187 10.09 -25.66 0.67
N TYR A 188 9.54 -24.68 1.36
CA TYR A 188 10.29 -23.66 2.13
C TYR A 188 10.02 -23.69 3.63
N GLY A 189 9.21 -24.64 4.10
CA GLY A 189 8.87 -24.78 5.52
C GLY A 189 7.95 -23.69 6.08
N TYR A 190 7.42 -22.77 5.25
CA TYR A 190 6.57 -21.64 5.64
C TYR A 190 5.50 -21.35 4.60
N ILE A 191 4.35 -20.82 5.08
CA ILE A 191 3.27 -20.30 4.25
C ILE A 191 2.88 -18.91 4.72
N ALA A 192 2.42 -18.07 3.79
CA ALA A 192 1.73 -16.85 4.14
C ALA A 192 0.31 -17.19 4.58
N LYS A 193 -0.13 -16.59 5.68
CA LYS A 193 -1.50 -16.67 6.19
C LYS A 193 -2.06 -15.26 6.26
N THR A 194 -3.29 -15.12 5.78
CA THR A 194 -4.04 -13.86 5.82
C THR A 194 -5.34 -14.06 6.59
N ASP A 195 -5.61 -13.17 7.53
CA ASP A 195 -6.84 -13.08 8.33
C ASP A 195 -7.42 -11.67 8.17
N MET A 196 -8.65 -11.47 8.60
CA MET A 196 -9.16 -10.11 8.80
C MET A 196 -8.34 -9.40 9.90
N SER A 197 -8.04 -8.12 9.73
CA SER A 197 -7.38 -7.36 10.80
C SER A 197 -8.32 -7.13 11.98
N ASP A 198 -7.77 -7.00 13.19
CA ASP A 198 -8.57 -6.79 14.41
C ASP A 198 -9.45 -5.53 14.32
N LYS A 199 -8.95 -4.50 13.62
CA LYS A 199 -9.71 -3.27 13.33
C LYS A 199 -10.85 -3.53 12.38
N ALA A 200 -10.64 -4.35 11.35
CA ALA A 200 -11.65 -4.72 10.38
C ALA A 200 -12.78 -5.54 11.04
N ILE A 201 -12.43 -6.53 11.86
CA ILE A 201 -13.41 -7.34 12.61
C ILE A 201 -14.27 -6.42 13.49
N LYS A 202 -13.66 -5.52 14.27
CA LYS A 202 -14.40 -4.58 15.12
C LYS A 202 -15.34 -3.69 14.30
N LYS A 203 -14.88 -3.13 13.17
CA LYS A 203 -15.67 -2.27 12.29
C LYS A 203 -16.85 -3.02 11.70
N VAL A 204 -16.63 -4.20 11.13
CA VAL A 204 -17.64 -5.06 10.51
C VAL A 204 -18.68 -5.47 11.54
N THR A 205 -18.24 -5.94 12.72
CA THR A 205 -19.15 -6.33 13.80
C THR A 205 -20.03 -5.16 14.26
N ALA A 206 -19.45 -3.98 14.42
CA ALA A 206 -20.22 -2.79 14.80
C ALA A 206 -21.24 -2.39 13.73
N GLU A 207 -20.86 -2.44 12.44
CA GLU A 207 -21.77 -2.14 11.33
C GLU A 207 -22.94 -3.12 11.25
N LEU A 208 -22.67 -4.43 11.33
CA LEU A 208 -23.72 -5.45 11.27
C LEU A 208 -24.65 -5.36 12.49
N LYS A 209 -24.11 -5.16 13.69
CA LYS A 209 -24.92 -4.93 14.90
C LYS A 209 -25.83 -3.71 14.76
N ALA A 210 -25.32 -2.59 14.23
CA ALA A 210 -26.14 -1.39 14.01
C ALA A 210 -27.31 -1.66 13.03
N LYS A 211 -27.06 -2.40 11.94
CA LYS A 211 -28.09 -2.80 10.97
C LYS A 211 -29.15 -3.72 11.62
N VAL A 212 -28.74 -4.69 12.44
CA VAL A 212 -29.65 -5.58 13.17
C VAL A 212 -30.51 -4.78 14.15
N ILE A 213 -29.94 -3.83 14.91
CA ILE A 213 -30.69 -2.95 15.79
C ILE A 213 -31.76 -2.15 15.03
N ASN A 214 -31.38 -1.62 13.85
CA ASN A 214 -32.30 -0.88 12.99
C ASN A 214 -33.47 -1.76 12.48
N ILE A 215 -33.20 -3.03 12.14
CA ILE A 215 -34.24 -3.99 11.73
C ILE A 215 -35.19 -4.26 12.91
N ARG A 216 -34.64 -4.47 14.12
CA ARG A 216 -35.46 -4.72 15.33
C ARG A 216 -36.40 -3.56 15.67
N LYS A 217 -35.95 -2.31 15.47
CA LYS A 217 -36.78 -1.12 15.73
C LYS A 217 -37.94 -0.98 14.74
N HIS A 218 -37.68 -1.22 13.47
CA HIS A 218 -38.65 -1.12 12.39
C HIS A 218 -38.30 -2.11 11.29
N THR A 219 -38.99 -3.23 11.26
CA THR A 219 -38.75 -4.28 10.24
C THR A 219 -39.36 -3.86 8.90
N THR A 220 -38.53 -3.61 7.91
CA THR A 220 -38.94 -3.35 6.53
C THR A 220 -38.06 -4.18 5.56
N VAL A 221 -38.63 -4.54 4.42
CA VAL A 221 -37.90 -5.27 3.37
C VAL A 221 -36.61 -4.53 2.95
N GLY A 222 -36.67 -3.20 2.83
CA GLY A 222 -35.48 -2.40 2.49
C GLY A 222 -34.34 -2.51 3.51
N ARG A 223 -34.65 -2.58 4.82
CA ARG A 223 -33.63 -2.73 5.87
C ARG A 223 -33.02 -4.14 5.89
N ILE A 224 -33.85 -5.16 5.65
CA ILE A 224 -33.36 -6.55 5.52
C ILE A 224 -32.43 -6.66 4.31
N ASN A 225 -32.83 -6.10 3.17
CA ASN A 225 -31.98 -6.07 1.98
C ASN A 225 -30.66 -5.31 2.22
N ALA A 226 -30.68 -4.17 2.91
CA ALA A 226 -29.48 -3.42 3.27
C ALA A 226 -28.53 -4.22 4.18
N TYR A 227 -29.05 -5.05 5.08
CA TYR A 227 -28.26 -5.97 5.89
C TYR A 227 -27.64 -7.08 4.99
N ASN A 228 -28.44 -7.73 4.15
CA ASN A 228 -27.98 -8.79 3.27
C ASN A 228 -26.89 -8.29 2.31
N MET A 229 -27.07 -7.10 1.73
CA MET A 229 -26.06 -6.48 0.87
C MET A 229 -24.76 -6.20 1.61
N ALA A 230 -24.82 -5.76 2.86
CA ALA A 230 -23.63 -5.57 3.68
C ALA A 230 -22.90 -6.89 3.95
N VAL A 231 -23.62 -7.96 4.30
CA VAL A 231 -23.05 -9.30 4.53
C VAL A 231 -22.35 -9.81 3.25
N ILE A 232 -23.04 -9.74 2.10
CA ILE A 232 -22.49 -10.16 0.81
C ILE A 232 -21.25 -9.33 0.46
N GLY A 233 -21.29 -8.03 0.68
CA GLY A 233 -20.15 -7.14 0.43
C GLY A 233 -18.91 -7.51 1.27
N ILE A 234 -19.12 -7.80 2.56
CA ILE A 234 -18.08 -8.25 3.48
C ILE A 234 -17.50 -9.60 3.03
N GLN A 235 -18.36 -10.56 2.72
CA GLN A 235 -17.95 -11.88 2.24
C GLN A 235 -17.12 -11.77 0.95
N ASN A 236 -17.58 -10.99 -0.02
CA ASN A 236 -16.90 -10.79 -1.29
C ASN A 236 -15.55 -10.10 -1.12
N TYR A 237 -15.44 -9.13 -0.22
CA TYR A 237 -14.18 -8.43 0.02
C TYR A 237 -13.14 -9.31 0.72
N TYR A 238 -13.55 -10.06 1.74
CA TYR A 238 -12.64 -10.87 2.56
C TYR A 238 -12.48 -12.33 2.10
N CYS A 239 -13.16 -12.76 1.02
CA CYS A 239 -13.07 -14.14 0.51
C CYS A 239 -11.66 -14.59 0.16
N ILE A 240 -10.74 -13.66 -0.13
CA ILE A 240 -9.33 -13.94 -0.42
C ILE A 240 -8.49 -14.25 0.82
N ALA A 241 -9.00 -14.01 2.04
CA ALA A 241 -8.29 -14.34 3.27
C ALA A 241 -8.20 -15.87 3.46
N THR A 242 -7.04 -16.34 3.89
CA THR A 242 -6.79 -17.78 4.07
C THR A 242 -7.69 -18.42 5.12
N ASN A 243 -8.13 -17.65 6.12
CA ASN A 243 -8.86 -18.14 7.29
C ASN A 243 -10.21 -17.43 7.50
N ILE A 244 -10.86 -17.07 6.40
CA ILE A 244 -12.09 -16.27 6.39
C ILE A 244 -13.21 -16.92 7.20
N TYR A 245 -13.34 -18.25 7.14
CA TYR A 245 -14.40 -18.99 7.83
C TYR A 245 -14.40 -18.70 9.34
N ASN A 246 -13.27 -18.85 10.01
CA ASN A 246 -13.16 -18.58 11.44
C ASN A 246 -13.42 -17.10 11.77
N ASN A 247 -12.89 -16.17 10.95
CA ASN A 247 -13.11 -14.74 11.18
C ASN A 247 -14.60 -14.34 11.06
N LEU A 248 -15.34 -14.93 10.11
CA LEU A 248 -16.77 -14.64 9.96
C LEU A 248 -17.62 -15.34 11.03
N THR A 249 -17.20 -16.49 11.54
CA THR A 249 -17.86 -17.15 12.67
C THR A 249 -17.79 -16.27 13.92
N ASP A 250 -16.62 -15.64 14.20
CA ASP A 250 -16.45 -14.72 15.33
C ASP A 250 -17.32 -13.45 15.21
N VAL A 251 -17.76 -13.09 14.00
CA VAL A 251 -18.63 -11.93 13.76
C VAL A 251 -20.13 -12.28 13.96
N ASN A 252 -20.49 -13.55 13.79
CA ASN A 252 -21.91 -14.00 13.87
C ASN A 252 -22.40 -14.26 15.32
N TYR A 253 -21.54 -14.16 16.33
CA TYR A 253 -21.88 -14.19 17.75
C TYR A 253 -21.84 -12.77 18.36
#